data_19a6a374fb76f922df79fa0079b7140f
#
_entry.id   19a6a374fb76f922df79fa0079b7140f
#
_cell.length_a   1.000
_cell.length_b   1.000
_cell.length_c   1.000
_cell.angle_alpha   90.00
_cell.angle_beta   90.00
_cell.angle_gamma   90.00
#
_symmetry.space_group_name_H-M   'P 1'
#
loop_
_entity.id
_entity.type
_entity.pdbx_description
1 polymer ?
#
loop_
_entity_poly.entity_id
_entity_poly.type
_entity_poly.pdbx_seq_one_letter_code
_entity_poly.pdbx_strand_id
1 'polypeptide(L)'
;MICLHGGAVFDGRQLLPSASVLIDGGRVAAVTTGHPHSRAVRTIDLKHYLITPGLVDLHSDAMEKCLEMRPGVYFDAGFALQSLDRRLAACGITTFCHALSFADDELGLRAPEEAEKLVTYIHQVEQSGCCAVRHRIHARFEIGSERSARIIARLIAAGQVSLLSFMDHTPGQGQFKTLQSYLDFYTRNYQLPEDEVVTMVERKQAHRNRAWEQAAGLRLHTLTSE
;
A
#
# COMPACT_ATOMS: atom_id res chain seq x y z
N MET A 1 25.68 -12.31 13.18
CA MET A 1 26.27 -10.99 12.97
C MET A 1 26.96 -10.96 11.62
N ILE A 2 26.59 -10.03 10.73
CA ILE A 2 27.12 -9.86 9.37
C ILE A 2 27.66 -8.42 9.24
N CYS A 3 28.82 -8.26 8.61
CA CYS A 3 29.36 -6.95 8.28
C CYS A 3 29.43 -6.76 6.75
N LEU A 4 28.75 -5.76 6.24
CA LEU A 4 28.87 -5.28 4.87
C LEU A 4 29.94 -4.18 4.86
N HIS A 5 30.95 -4.26 3.98
CA HIS A 5 32.04 -3.29 3.99
C HIS A 5 32.61 -3.02 2.58
N GLY A 6 33.49 -2.03 2.48
CA GLY A 6 34.25 -1.73 1.26
C GLY A 6 33.55 -0.83 0.26
N GLY A 7 32.23 -0.71 0.34
CA GLY A 7 31.43 0.16 -0.53
C GLY A 7 31.12 1.52 0.09
N ALA A 8 30.49 2.38 -0.70
CA ALA A 8 29.85 3.58 -0.17
C ALA A 8 28.52 3.21 0.52
N VAL A 9 28.17 3.93 1.58
CA VAL A 9 26.93 3.73 2.34
C VAL A 9 26.12 5.02 2.34
N PHE A 10 24.88 4.97 1.89
CA PHE A 10 23.90 6.02 2.11
C PHE A 10 23.03 5.63 3.33
N ASP A 11 23.11 6.39 4.41
CA ASP A 11 22.44 6.06 5.66
C ASP A 11 21.00 6.57 5.76
N GLY A 12 20.46 7.13 4.65
CA GLY A 12 19.16 7.78 4.58
C GLY A 12 19.25 9.31 4.70
N ARG A 13 20.42 9.87 5.03
CA ARG A 13 20.68 11.32 5.18
C ARG A 13 21.90 11.79 4.43
N GLN A 14 22.98 11.04 4.53
CA GLN A 14 24.27 11.41 3.95
C GLN A 14 24.95 10.20 3.28
N LEU A 15 25.82 10.50 2.32
CA LEU A 15 26.67 9.50 1.67
C LEU A 15 28.00 9.41 2.41
N LEU A 16 28.33 8.22 2.87
CA LEU A 16 29.60 7.88 3.49
C LEU A 16 30.46 7.14 2.45
N PRO A 17 31.53 7.74 1.90
CA PRO A 17 32.29 7.18 0.78
C PRO A 17 32.95 5.83 1.07
N SER A 18 33.29 5.56 2.34
CA SER A 18 33.86 4.30 2.80
C SER A 18 33.30 4.02 4.20
N ALA A 19 32.39 3.08 4.31
CA ALA A 19 31.76 2.73 5.58
C ALA A 19 31.47 1.23 5.65
N SER A 20 31.14 0.78 6.84
CA SER A 20 30.72 -0.58 7.13
C SER A 20 29.37 -0.57 7.83
N VAL A 21 28.50 -1.51 7.45
CA VAL A 21 27.19 -1.73 8.08
C VAL A 21 27.23 -3.05 8.82
N LEU A 22 27.04 -3.01 10.13
CA LEU A 22 26.94 -4.18 10.97
C LEU A 22 25.47 -4.58 11.13
N ILE A 23 25.16 -5.83 10.82
CA ILE A 23 23.81 -6.42 10.94
C ILE A 23 23.85 -7.49 12.03
N ASP A 24 22.96 -7.37 13.00
CA ASP A 24 22.77 -8.33 14.06
C ASP A 24 21.28 -8.59 14.30
N GLY A 25 20.89 -9.86 14.41
CA GLY A 25 19.50 -10.26 14.61
C GLY A 25 18.53 -9.69 13.56
N GLY A 26 18.98 -9.52 12.31
CA GLY A 26 18.15 -8.94 11.23
C GLY A 26 17.98 -7.42 11.27
N ARG A 27 18.72 -6.72 12.15
CA ARG A 27 18.68 -5.26 12.29
C ARG A 27 20.04 -4.64 12.03
N VAL A 28 20.05 -3.40 11.58
CA VAL A 28 21.28 -2.60 11.50
C VAL A 28 21.69 -2.22 12.93
N ALA A 29 22.79 -2.80 13.38
CA ALA A 29 23.34 -2.54 14.72
C ALA A 29 24.25 -1.32 14.73
N ALA A 30 25.01 -1.08 13.66
CA ALA A 30 25.88 0.08 13.52
C ALA A 30 26.18 0.40 12.06
N VAL A 31 26.44 1.68 11.78
CA VAL A 31 27.09 2.18 10.57
C VAL A 31 28.33 2.95 10.99
N THR A 32 29.51 2.54 10.51
CA THR A 32 30.78 3.12 10.94
C THR A 32 31.68 3.40 9.74
N THR A 33 32.44 4.47 9.80
CA THR A 33 33.49 4.76 8.81
C THR A 33 34.72 3.89 9.10
N GLY A 34 35.38 3.38 8.05
CA GLY A 34 36.62 2.61 8.17
C GLY A 34 36.43 1.07 8.16
N HIS A 35 37.34 0.36 8.81
CA HIS A 35 37.43 -1.09 8.72
C HIS A 35 36.25 -1.85 9.34
N PRO A 36 35.99 -3.09 8.86
CA PRO A 36 34.91 -3.92 9.36
C PRO A 36 35.07 -4.22 10.85
N HIS A 37 33.94 -4.34 11.53
CA HIS A 37 33.91 -4.71 12.95
C HIS A 37 34.57 -6.08 13.19
N SER A 38 35.54 -6.13 14.09
CA SER A 38 36.26 -7.36 14.50
C SER A 38 35.36 -8.46 15.09
N ARG A 39 34.13 -8.11 15.48
CA ARG A 39 33.13 -9.04 16.02
C ARG A 39 32.22 -9.70 14.97
N ALA A 40 32.37 -9.36 13.70
CA ALA A 40 31.54 -9.97 12.65
C ALA A 40 31.93 -11.42 12.44
N VAL A 41 30.91 -12.31 12.42
CA VAL A 41 31.08 -13.73 12.11
C VAL A 41 31.21 -13.95 10.60
N ARG A 42 30.57 -13.08 9.80
CA ARG A 42 30.61 -13.09 8.34
C ARG A 42 30.81 -11.68 7.81
N THR A 43 31.73 -11.53 6.87
CA THR A 43 31.99 -10.27 6.17
C THR A 43 31.63 -10.43 4.68
N ILE A 44 31.07 -9.36 4.09
CA ILE A 44 30.75 -9.30 2.67
C ILE A 44 31.41 -8.02 2.12
N ASP A 45 32.34 -8.20 1.19
CA ASP A 45 33.01 -7.09 0.49
C ASP A 45 32.11 -6.57 -0.62
N LEU A 46 31.78 -5.27 -0.54
CA LEU A 46 30.93 -4.53 -1.47
C LEU A 46 31.66 -3.35 -2.13
N LYS A 47 32.96 -3.51 -2.38
CA LYS A 47 33.88 -2.46 -2.84
C LYS A 47 33.39 -1.63 -4.03
N HIS A 48 32.54 -2.13 -4.87
CA HIS A 48 32.03 -1.41 -6.05
C HIS A 48 30.52 -1.16 -6.00
N TYR A 49 29.94 -1.32 -4.83
CA TYR A 49 28.51 -1.17 -4.63
C TYR A 49 28.19 0.01 -3.71
N LEU A 50 27.00 0.54 -3.89
CA LEU A 50 26.39 1.47 -2.97
C LEU A 50 25.42 0.69 -2.06
N ILE A 51 25.63 0.78 -0.76
CA ILE A 51 24.73 0.22 0.24
C ILE A 51 23.71 1.30 0.60
N THR A 52 22.44 1.00 0.47
CA THR A 52 21.33 1.92 0.80
C THR A 52 20.30 1.23 1.69
N PRO A 53 19.49 1.98 2.44
CA PRO A 53 18.23 1.44 2.96
C PRO A 53 17.39 0.91 1.79
N GLY A 54 16.59 -0.11 2.04
CA GLY A 54 15.64 -0.61 1.06
C GLY A 54 14.58 0.44 0.73
N LEU A 55 14.08 0.42 -0.50
CA LEU A 55 13.03 1.34 -0.93
C LEU A 55 11.70 1.03 -0.24
N VAL A 56 10.95 2.09 0.06
CA VAL A 56 9.61 2.02 0.62
C VAL A 56 8.64 2.61 -0.40
N ASP A 57 7.71 1.79 -0.88
CA ASP A 57 6.62 2.22 -1.76
C ASP A 57 5.34 2.37 -0.94
N LEU A 58 4.84 3.60 -0.83
CA LEU A 58 3.68 3.93 0.00
C LEU A 58 2.34 3.78 -0.74
N HIS A 59 2.36 3.63 -2.07
CA HIS A 59 1.13 3.62 -2.86
C HIS A 59 1.32 2.93 -4.21
N SER A 60 0.70 1.77 -4.38
CA SER A 60 0.65 1.12 -5.69
C SER A 60 -0.55 0.17 -5.80
N ASP A 61 -1.22 0.20 -6.96
CA ASP A 61 -2.32 -0.68 -7.35
C ASP A 61 -1.80 -2.00 -7.99
N ALA A 62 -0.51 -2.33 -7.83
CA ALA A 62 0.11 -3.45 -8.53
C ALA A 62 -0.51 -4.80 -8.15
N MET A 63 -1.03 -4.96 -6.93
CA MET A 63 -1.68 -6.21 -6.52
C MET A 63 -2.96 -6.48 -7.31
N GLU A 64 -3.81 -5.49 -7.48
CA GLU A 64 -5.03 -5.60 -8.29
C GLU A 64 -4.69 -6.03 -9.73
N LYS A 65 -3.66 -5.41 -10.33
CA LYS A 65 -3.18 -5.76 -11.67
C LYS A 65 -2.53 -7.14 -11.76
N CYS A 66 -2.02 -7.68 -10.66
CA CYS A 66 -1.51 -9.05 -10.62
C CYS A 66 -2.66 -10.06 -10.48
N LEU A 67 -3.74 -9.67 -9.79
CA LEU A 67 -4.94 -10.49 -9.68
C LEU A 67 -5.75 -10.52 -10.99
N GLU A 68 -5.93 -9.37 -11.62
CA GLU A 68 -6.67 -9.23 -12.88
C GLU A 68 -5.76 -8.61 -13.95
N MET A 69 -4.93 -9.43 -14.57
CA MET A 69 -4.01 -8.99 -15.63
C MET A 69 -4.74 -8.61 -16.93
N ARG A 70 -5.93 -9.13 -17.16
CA ARG A 70 -6.84 -8.80 -18.27
C ARG A 70 -8.27 -8.82 -17.75
N PRO A 71 -9.16 -7.98 -18.26
CA PRO A 71 -10.55 -7.93 -17.80
C PRO A 71 -11.20 -9.32 -17.76
N GLY A 72 -11.77 -9.68 -16.61
CA GLY A 72 -12.46 -10.96 -16.40
C GLY A 72 -11.56 -12.18 -16.23
N VAL A 73 -10.21 -12.02 -16.21
CA VAL A 73 -9.26 -13.14 -16.00
C VAL A 73 -8.55 -12.96 -14.68
N TYR A 74 -8.95 -13.76 -13.70
CA TYR A 74 -8.46 -13.69 -12.33
C TYR A 74 -7.43 -14.78 -12.03
N PHE A 75 -6.35 -14.39 -11.37
CA PHE A 75 -5.35 -15.30 -10.81
C PHE A 75 -5.61 -15.53 -9.33
N ASP A 76 -5.12 -16.65 -8.84
CA ASP A 76 -5.10 -16.96 -7.39
C ASP A 76 -4.30 -15.89 -6.64
N ALA A 77 -4.83 -15.46 -5.48
CA ALA A 77 -4.23 -14.37 -4.68
C ALA A 77 -2.83 -14.73 -4.18
N GLY A 78 -2.58 -16.00 -3.86
CA GLY A 78 -1.27 -16.46 -3.41
C GLY A 78 -0.24 -16.42 -4.52
N PHE A 79 -0.61 -16.87 -5.72
CA PHE A 79 0.24 -16.76 -6.90
C PHE A 79 0.57 -15.31 -7.25
N ALA A 80 -0.46 -14.45 -7.25
CA ALA A 80 -0.32 -13.03 -7.55
C ALA A 80 0.60 -12.33 -6.55
N LEU A 81 0.38 -12.54 -5.24
CA LEU A 81 1.18 -11.94 -4.17
C LEU A 81 2.62 -12.44 -4.20
N GLN A 82 2.85 -13.75 -4.35
CA GLN A 82 4.20 -14.32 -4.42
C GLN A 82 4.98 -13.80 -5.64
N SER A 83 4.32 -13.70 -6.79
CA SER A 83 4.92 -13.14 -8.01
C SER A 83 5.29 -11.67 -7.84
N LEU A 84 4.42 -10.89 -7.19
CA LEU A 84 4.67 -9.49 -6.88
C LEU A 84 5.81 -9.32 -5.88
N ASP A 85 5.81 -10.08 -4.78
CA ASP A 85 6.84 -10.06 -3.74
C ASP A 85 8.26 -10.24 -4.34
N ARG A 86 8.43 -11.23 -5.19
CA ARG A 86 9.71 -11.48 -5.87
C ARG A 86 10.15 -10.33 -6.77
N ARG A 87 9.22 -9.73 -7.51
CA ARG A 87 9.52 -8.57 -8.37
C ARG A 87 9.89 -7.35 -7.55
N LEU A 88 9.18 -7.08 -6.46
CA LEU A 88 9.47 -5.97 -5.55
C LEU A 88 10.87 -6.13 -4.95
N ALA A 89 11.20 -7.31 -4.44
CA ALA A 89 12.52 -7.61 -3.90
C ALA A 89 13.63 -7.42 -4.94
N ALA A 90 13.41 -7.86 -6.19
CA ALA A 90 14.37 -7.68 -7.29
C ALA A 90 14.59 -6.20 -7.67
N CYS A 91 13.59 -5.34 -7.39
CA CYS A 91 13.69 -3.88 -7.58
C CYS A 91 14.27 -3.14 -6.36
N GLY A 92 14.65 -3.85 -5.29
CA GLY A 92 15.17 -3.24 -4.06
C GLY A 92 14.10 -2.63 -3.15
N ILE A 93 12.81 -2.89 -3.42
CA ILE A 93 11.70 -2.49 -2.55
C ILE A 93 11.65 -3.49 -1.39
N THR A 94 11.73 -2.98 -0.17
CA THR A 94 11.72 -3.81 1.06
C THR A 94 10.47 -3.61 1.91
N THR A 95 9.69 -2.58 1.61
CA THR A 95 8.37 -2.33 2.21
C THR A 95 7.43 -1.81 1.13
N PHE A 96 6.27 -2.41 1.01
CA PHE A 96 5.30 -2.11 -0.03
C PHE A 96 3.91 -1.96 0.56
N CYS A 97 3.27 -0.81 0.31
CA CYS A 97 1.91 -0.54 0.73
C CYS A 97 0.93 -0.77 -0.42
N HIS A 98 0.13 -1.82 -0.31
CA HIS A 98 -0.95 -2.11 -1.24
C HIS A 98 -2.04 -1.06 -1.13
N ALA A 99 -2.21 -0.24 -2.15
CA ALA A 99 -3.21 0.80 -2.21
C ALA A 99 -4.55 0.21 -2.65
N LEU A 100 -5.37 -0.21 -1.70
CA LEU A 100 -6.66 -0.84 -1.96
C LEU A 100 -7.80 0.16 -1.79
N SER A 101 -8.69 0.22 -2.79
CA SER A 101 -9.86 1.12 -2.79
C SER A 101 -10.96 0.55 -1.89
N PHE A 102 -11.62 1.47 -1.17
CA PHE A 102 -12.80 1.19 -0.36
C PHE A 102 -13.87 2.23 -0.68
N ALA A 103 -14.70 1.89 -1.67
CA ALA A 103 -15.82 2.70 -2.11
C ALA A 103 -17.04 1.81 -2.34
N ASP A 104 -18.21 2.22 -1.84
CA ASP A 104 -19.42 1.40 -1.88
C ASP A 104 -19.94 1.14 -3.30
N ASP A 105 -19.54 1.98 -4.26
CA ASP A 105 -19.92 1.90 -5.67
C ASP A 105 -18.93 1.10 -6.53
N GLU A 106 -17.83 0.63 -5.95
CA GLU A 106 -16.85 -0.20 -6.67
C GLU A 106 -17.32 -1.64 -6.79
N LEU A 107 -16.94 -2.28 -7.91
CA LEU A 107 -17.36 -3.63 -8.28
C LEU A 107 -16.15 -4.55 -8.50
N GLY A 108 -16.43 -5.85 -8.61
CA GLY A 108 -15.39 -6.85 -8.85
C GLY A 108 -14.35 -6.90 -7.72
N LEU A 109 -13.07 -6.92 -8.06
CA LEU A 109 -11.97 -6.95 -7.07
C LEU A 109 -11.95 -5.74 -6.13
N ARG A 110 -12.55 -4.62 -6.53
CA ARG A 110 -12.63 -3.39 -5.75
C ARG A 110 -13.88 -3.30 -4.89
N ALA A 111 -14.81 -4.26 -5.01
CA ALA A 111 -15.94 -4.31 -4.09
C ALA A 111 -15.43 -4.35 -2.65
N PRO A 112 -16.01 -3.59 -1.71
CA PRO A 112 -15.49 -3.45 -0.34
C PRO A 112 -15.23 -4.77 0.37
N GLU A 113 -16.07 -5.78 0.15
CA GLU A 113 -15.92 -7.11 0.74
C GLU A 113 -14.76 -7.91 0.14
N GLU A 114 -14.50 -7.74 -1.15
CA GLU A 114 -13.35 -8.37 -1.81
C GLU A 114 -12.05 -7.70 -1.38
N ALA A 115 -12.05 -6.37 -1.24
CA ALA A 115 -10.93 -5.63 -0.68
C ALA A 115 -10.65 -6.07 0.78
N GLU A 116 -11.68 -6.26 1.62
CA GLU A 116 -11.55 -6.77 3.00
C GLU A 116 -10.90 -8.16 3.03
N LYS A 117 -11.34 -9.09 2.17
CA LYS A 117 -10.76 -10.42 2.04
C LYS A 117 -9.28 -10.34 1.64
N LEU A 118 -8.96 -9.49 0.68
CA LEU A 118 -7.60 -9.31 0.20
C LEU A 118 -6.68 -8.74 1.28
N VAL A 119 -7.14 -7.72 2.04
CA VAL A 119 -6.42 -7.18 3.20
C VAL A 119 -6.11 -8.28 4.20
N THR A 120 -7.12 -9.05 4.59
CA THR A 120 -6.97 -10.14 5.56
C THR A 120 -6.00 -11.18 5.07
N TYR A 121 -6.07 -11.56 3.80
CA TYR A 121 -5.17 -12.51 3.18
C TYR A 121 -3.71 -12.01 3.18
N ILE A 122 -3.46 -10.77 2.72
CA ILE A 122 -2.12 -10.18 2.70
C ILE A 122 -1.54 -10.13 4.11
N HIS A 123 -2.35 -9.72 5.09
CA HIS A 123 -1.93 -9.68 6.49
C HIS A 123 -1.54 -11.07 7.03
N GLN A 124 -2.32 -12.11 6.75
CA GLN A 124 -2.00 -13.48 7.15
C GLN A 124 -0.69 -13.98 6.53
N VAL A 125 -0.47 -13.70 5.24
CA VAL A 125 0.76 -14.10 4.55
C VAL A 125 1.97 -13.33 5.11
N GLU A 126 1.84 -12.04 5.39
CA GLU A 126 2.89 -11.24 6.04
C GLU A 126 3.27 -11.82 7.41
N GLN A 127 2.28 -12.21 8.23
CA GLN A 127 2.51 -12.79 9.56
C GLN A 127 3.19 -14.18 9.49
N SER A 128 3.06 -14.91 8.39
CA SER A 128 3.74 -16.19 8.20
C SER A 128 5.26 -16.07 8.05
N GLY A 129 5.76 -14.86 7.76
CA GLY A 129 7.19 -14.59 7.59
C GLY A 129 7.82 -15.17 6.32
N CYS A 130 7.03 -15.62 5.34
CA CYS A 130 7.53 -16.23 4.10
C CYS A 130 7.79 -15.21 2.97
N CYS A 131 7.44 -13.93 3.16
CA CYS A 131 7.66 -12.87 2.19
C CYS A 131 9.09 -12.31 2.28
N ALA A 132 9.65 -11.96 1.12
CA ALA A 132 10.92 -11.24 1.03
C ALA A 132 10.76 -9.74 1.32
N VAL A 133 9.57 -9.18 1.07
CA VAL A 133 9.20 -7.78 1.25
C VAL A 133 8.17 -7.68 2.37
N ARG A 134 8.21 -6.60 3.14
CA ARG A 134 7.15 -6.29 4.11
C ARG A 134 5.94 -5.73 3.38
N HIS A 135 4.86 -6.47 3.38
CA HIS A 135 3.59 -6.06 2.81
C HIS A 135 2.75 -5.32 3.84
N ARG A 136 2.33 -4.11 3.49
CA ARG A 136 1.51 -3.22 4.32
C ARG A 136 0.25 -2.84 3.55
N ILE A 137 -0.78 -2.43 4.26
CA ILE A 137 -2.03 -2.00 3.64
C ILE A 137 -2.14 -0.48 3.70
N HIS A 138 -2.36 0.11 2.55
CA HIS A 138 -2.79 1.48 2.38
C HIS A 138 -4.27 1.46 1.99
N ALA A 139 -5.16 1.63 2.95
CA ALA A 139 -6.60 1.74 2.68
C ALA A 139 -6.91 3.12 2.10
N ARG A 140 -7.53 3.14 0.92
CA ARG A 140 -7.98 4.35 0.22
C ARG A 140 -9.49 4.44 0.39
N PHE A 141 -9.93 5.29 1.28
CA PHE A 141 -11.34 5.42 1.64
C PHE A 141 -12.02 6.52 0.84
N GLU A 142 -13.05 6.15 0.07
CA GLU A 142 -13.96 7.11 -0.55
C GLU A 142 -14.93 7.65 0.49
N ILE A 143 -14.87 8.95 0.77
CA ILE A 143 -15.75 9.59 1.74
C ILE A 143 -17.21 9.44 1.33
N GLY A 144 -18.09 9.23 2.32
CA GLY A 144 -19.52 8.98 2.08
C GLY A 144 -19.89 7.51 1.86
N SER A 145 -18.90 6.61 1.79
CA SER A 145 -19.10 5.17 1.67
C SER A 145 -19.30 4.54 3.04
N GLU A 146 -20.55 4.42 3.49
CA GLU A 146 -20.86 3.96 4.86
C GLU A 146 -20.48 2.50 5.12
N ARG A 147 -20.67 1.63 4.12
CA ARG A 147 -20.30 0.21 4.20
C ARG A 147 -18.77 0.06 4.31
N SER A 148 -18.05 0.74 3.45
CA SER A 148 -16.58 0.78 3.45
C SER A 148 -16.01 1.37 4.74
N ALA A 149 -16.65 2.41 5.31
CA ALA A 149 -16.24 2.98 6.60
C ALA A 149 -16.27 1.95 7.72
N ARG A 150 -17.36 1.15 7.80
CA ARG A 150 -17.48 0.08 8.80
C ARG A 150 -16.43 -1.02 8.62
N ILE A 151 -16.15 -1.39 7.38
CA ILE A 151 -15.10 -2.39 7.05
C ILE A 151 -13.74 -1.86 7.49
N ILE A 152 -13.37 -0.64 7.06
CA ILE A 152 -12.07 -0.04 7.40
C ILE A 152 -11.89 0.10 8.91
N ALA A 153 -12.94 0.52 9.65
CA ALA A 153 -12.88 0.63 11.12
C ALA A 153 -12.53 -0.72 11.76
N ARG A 154 -13.13 -1.84 11.27
CA ARG A 154 -12.78 -3.18 11.76
C ARG A 154 -11.33 -3.56 11.43
N LEU A 155 -10.89 -3.28 10.21
CA LEU A 155 -9.53 -3.59 9.77
C LEU A 155 -8.47 -2.78 10.55
N ILE A 156 -8.75 -1.51 10.86
CA ILE A 156 -7.90 -0.67 11.70
C ILE A 156 -7.85 -1.25 13.13
N ALA A 157 -9.01 -1.55 13.72
CA ALA A 157 -9.08 -2.14 15.07
C ALA A 157 -8.35 -3.49 15.16
N ALA A 158 -8.28 -4.24 14.05
CA ALA A 158 -7.52 -5.49 13.94
C ALA A 158 -6.03 -5.29 13.63
N GLY A 159 -5.53 -4.04 13.52
CA GLY A 159 -4.13 -3.74 13.20
C GLY A 159 -3.71 -4.12 11.77
N GLN A 160 -4.67 -4.26 10.85
CA GLN A 160 -4.41 -4.70 9.48
C GLN A 160 -4.16 -3.55 8.49
N VAL A 161 -4.42 -2.30 8.88
CA VAL A 161 -4.20 -1.11 8.06
C VAL A 161 -3.02 -0.31 8.59
N SER A 162 -2.07 0.01 7.72
CA SER A 162 -0.87 0.78 8.08
C SER A 162 -0.95 2.23 7.62
N LEU A 163 -1.72 2.52 6.60
CA LEU A 163 -1.90 3.85 6.03
C LEU A 163 -3.35 4.01 5.59
N LEU A 164 -3.95 5.14 5.92
CA LEU A 164 -5.30 5.51 5.49
C LEU A 164 -5.24 6.82 4.71
N SER A 165 -5.81 6.84 3.52
CA SER A 165 -6.04 8.07 2.75
C SER A 165 -7.52 8.25 2.43
N PHE A 166 -7.93 9.51 2.30
CA PHE A 166 -9.30 9.88 1.99
C PHE A 166 -9.38 10.32 0.54
N MET A 167 -10.36 9.81 -0.17
CA MET A 167 -10.68 10.19 -1.54
C MET A 167 -12.04 10.87 -1.55
N ASP A 168 -12.20 11.89 -2.39
CA ASP A 168 -13.47 12.50 -2.70
C ASP A 168 -13.60 12.61 -4.22
N HIS A 169 -14.26 11.63 -4.82
CA HIS A 169 -14.55 11.58 -6.25
C HIS A 169 -15.93 12.17 -6.58
N THR A 170 -16.50 12.99 -5.70
CA THR A 170 -17.74 13.70 -6.01
C THR A 170 -17.49 14.66 -7.18
N PRO A 171 -18.34 14.66 -8.24
CA PRO A 171 -18.19 15.55 -9.37
C PRO A 171 -18.14 17.04 -8.97
N GLY A 172 -17.29 17.80 -9.64
CA GLY A 172 -17.02 19.22 -9.35
C GLY A 172 -15.70 19.46 -8.62
N GLN A 173 -14.95 18.41 -8.29
CA GLN A 173 -13.64 18.52 -7.64
C GLN A 173 -12.74 17.31 -7.96
N GLY A 174 -11.46 17.39 -7.56
CA GLY A 174 -10.50 16.31 -7.71
C GLY A 174 -10.36 15.81 -9.15
N GLN A 175 -10.48 14.51 -9.32
CA GLN A 175 -10.34 13.82 -10.61
C GLN A 175 -11.47 14.16 -11.59
N PHE A 176 -12.70 14.40 -11.11
CA PHE A 176 -13.88 14.66 -11.93
C PHE A 176 -14.30 16.13 -11.79
N LYS A 177 -13.68 16.99 -12.58
CA LYS A 177 -13.97 18.45 -12.55
C LYS A 177 -15.37 18.80 -13.07
N THR A 178 -15.95 17.94 -13.90
CA THR A 178 -17.30 18.11 -14.47
C THR A 178 -18.11 16.84 -14.29
N LEU A 179 -19.43 16.99 -14.24
CA LEU A 179 -20.37 15.84 -14.26
C LEU A 179 -20.14 14.97 -15.49
N GLN A 180 -19.92 15.58 -16.66
CA GLN A 180 -19.70 14.85 -17.90
C GLN A 180 -18.48 13.93 -17.83
N SER A 181 -17.37 14.39 -17.25
CA SER A 181 -16.17 13.54 -17.08
C SER A 181 -16.42 12.35 -16.16
N TYR A 182 -17.29 12.49 -15.18
CA TYR A 182 -17.72 11.40 -14.30
C TYR A 182 -18.60 10.39 -15.06
N LEU A 183 -19.62 10.88 -15.79
CA LEU A 183 -20.50 10.05 -16.62
C LEU A 183 -19.71 9.25 -17.64
N ASP A 184 -18.82 9.92 -18.41
CA ASP A 184 -17.98 9.27 -19.40
C ASP A 184 -17.08 8.17 -18.82
N PHE A 185 -16.57 8.38 -17.62
CA PHE A 185 -15.73 7.39 -16.93
C PHE A 185 -16.51 6.13 -16.56
N TYR A 186 -17.64 6.28 -15.90
CA TYR A 186 -18.43 5.15 -15.42
C TYR A 186 -19.13 4.38 -16.53
N THR A 187 -19.67 5.08 -17.53
CA THR A 187 -20.30 4.44 -18.69
C THR A 187 -19.31 3.65 -19.54
N ARG A 188 -18.07 4.16 -19.70
CA ARG A 188 -17.03 3.46 -20.50
C ARG A 188 -16.37 2.31 -19.75
N ASN A 189 -16.01 2.51 -18.49
CA ASN A 189 -15.21 1.53 -17.76
C ASN A 189 -16.05 0.45 -17.07
N TYR A 190 -17.26 0.79 -16.62
CA TYR A 190 -18.15 -0.12 -15.92
C TYR A 190 -19.41 -0.47 -16.70
N GLN A 191 -19.58 0.10 -17.89
CA GLN A 191 -20.74 -0.12 -18.79
C GLN A 191 -22.09 0.16 -18.09
N LEU A 192 -22.10 1.08 -17.14
CA LEU A 192 -23.30 1.48 -16.42
C LEU A 192 -24.17 2.40 -17.30
N PRO A 193 -25.52 2.27 -17.24
CA PRO A 193 -26.43 3.22 -17.85
C PRO A 193 -26.24 4.63 -17.28
N GLU A 194 -26.41 5.65 -18.11
CA GLU A 194 -26.16 7.05 -17.74
C GLU A 194 -27.08 7.52 -16.60
N ASP A 195 -28.34 7.09 -16.58
CA ASP A 195 -29.31 7.37 -15.54
C ASP A 195 -28.92 6.78 -14.17
N GLU A 196 -28.32 5.60 -14.17
CA GLU A 196 -27.79 4.99 -12.96
C GLU A 196 -26.60 5.78 -12.42
N VAL A 197 -25.69 6.22 -13.29
CA VAL A 197 -24.55 7.05 -12.91
C VAL A 197 -24.99 8.42 -12.37
N VAL A 198 -26.02 9.04 -12.96
CA VAL A 198 -26.64 10.28 -12.45
C VAL A 198 -27.18 10.07 -11.03
N THR A 199 -27.90 8.99 -10.79
CA THR A 199 -28.42 8.64 -9.45
C THR A 199 -27.29 8.47 -8.43
N MET A 200 -26.16 7.86 -8.82
CA MET A 200 -24.98 7.75 -7.96
C MET A 200 -24.42 9.13 -7.58
N VAL A 201 -24.34 10.04 -8.53
CA VAL A 201 -23.86 11.42 -8.30
C VAL A 201 -24.77 12.17 -7.34
N GLU A 202 -26.09 12.14 -7.55
CA GLU A 202 -27.07 12.80 -6.68
C GLU A 202 -26.94 12.28 -5.23
N ARG A 203 -26.77 10.97 -5.05
CA ARG A 203 -26.55 10.35 -3.74
C ARG A 203 -25.26 10.86 -3.10
N LYS A 204 -24.16 10.90 -3.83
CA LYS A 204 -22.85 11.42 -3.32
C LYS A 204 -22.97 12.89 -2.90
N GLN A 205 -23.59 13.72 -3.73
CA GLN A 205 -23.78 15.14 -3.43
C GLN A 205 -24.66 15.38 -2.19
N ALA A 206 -25.75 14.62 -2.07
CA ALA A 206 -26.68 14.72 -0.93
C ALA A 206 -26.02 14.34 0.42
N HIS A 207 -25.01 13.46 0.40
CA HIS A 207 -24.35 12.96 1.62
C HIS A 207 -23.00 13.65 1.91
N ARG A 208 -22.57 14.58 1.09
CA ARG A 208 -21.22 15.16 1.16
C ARG A 208 -20.81 15.72 2.53
N ASN A 209 -21.67 16.48 3.19
CA ASN A 209 -21.36 17.05 4.51
C ASN A 209 -21.21 15.96 5.58
N ARG A 210 -22.06 14.97 5.56
CA ARG A 210 -22.03 13.80 6.46
C ARG A 210 -20.78 12.94 6.23
N ALA A 211 -20.33 12.87 4.99
CA ALA A 211 -19.14 12.13 4.58
C ALA A 211 -17.85 12.64 5.25
N TRP A 212 -17.70 13.95 5.38
CA TRP A 212 -16.56 14.55 6.07
C TRP A 212 -16.56 14.30 7.58
N GLU A 213 -17.74 14.23 8.22
CA GLU A 213 -17.87 13.85 9.63
C GLU A 213 -17.42 12.40 9.87
N GLN A 214 -17.82 11.49 8.97
CA GLN A 214 -17.36 10.09 9.01
C GLN A 214 -15.85 9.96 8.81
N ALA A 215 -15.29 10.70 7.87
CA ALA A 215 -13.85 10.72 7.64
C ALA A 215 -13.08 11.22 8.87
N ALA A 216 -13.58 12.25 9.55
CA ALA A 216 -13.02 12.73 10.81
C ALA A 216 -13.06 11.66 11.92
N GLY A 217 -14.16 10.90 12.02
CA GLY A 217 -14.30 9.78 12.95
C GLY A 217 -13.27 8.67 12.72
N LEU A 218 -13.03 8.28 11.47
CA LEU A 218 -12.00 7.29 11.13
C LEU A 218 -10.60 7.78 11.45
N ARG A 219 -10.30 9.06 11.23
CA ARG A 219 -9.02 9.66 11.58
C ARG A 219 -8.76 9.62 13.09
N LEU A 220 -9.75 9.91 13.90
CA LEU A 220 -9.65 9.81 15.35
C LEU A 220 -9.38 8.36 15.79
N HIS A 221 -10.00 7.39 15.15
CA HIS A 221 -9.80 5.97 15.48
C HIS A 221 -8.38 5.50 15.16
N THR A 222 -7.77 5.96 14.07
CA THR A 222 -6.36 5.67 13.75
C THR A 222 -5.39 6.27 14.76
N LEU A 223 -5.66 7.47 15.26
CA LEU A 223 -4.79 8.14 16.26
C LEU A 223 -4.89 7.53 17.66
N THR A 224 -5.96 6.82 17.99
CA THR A 224 -6.15 6.18 19.30
C THR A 224 -5.71 4.72 19.34
N SER A 225 -5.33 4.14 18.19
CA SER A 225 -4.89 2.75 18.05
C SER A 225 -3.36 2.58 18.08
N GLU A 226 -2.61 3.69 18.24
CA GLU A 226 -1.16 3.73 18.45
C GLU A 226 -0.84 3.77 19.95
#